data_e1220e6a1b9f30a3a8f3021d8cd430a8
#
_entry.id   e1220e6a1b9f30a3a8f3021d8cd430a8
#
_cell.length_a   1.000
_cell.length_b   1.000
_cell.length_c   1.000
_cell.angle_alpha   90.00
_cell.angle_beta   90.00
_cell.angle_gamma   90.00
#
_symmetry.space_group_name_H-M   'P 1'
#
loop_
_entity.id
_entity.type
_entity.pdbx_description
1 polymer ?
#
loop_
_entity_poly.entity_id
_entity_poly.type
_entity_poly.pdbx_seq_one_letter_code
_entity_poly.pdbx_strand_id
1 'polypeptide(L)'
;MTLITRRSVLGAAVLTAAVPVVADHDRAIAADADIDLAGWTLLGVGDEFTDPTHSSAQWHRGLWYPHSGSGLFRDANVSFSGGQLHLAARAEQVDSFSYTFGAVESVFDVPGLCTYVEVRAKALPSAARVLSAIWMQSSALDGGPSLLTGAEPNPELDVEETFDYTKMNIATHVWPDNTEVTHRRFGGHAYPVGVDISRDYHTYGVERRDGKLRFYFDRHLAWETKPGDPSLWRMSRHMVLSLEGHLGAPVVHRLPASFDIDYVRAWYAPNPALEPGDYRLTSADGRFLAFHDGVPTLQAQPQTWCVVRHDDCTYSLSTPGGAVLGLDA
;
A
#
# COMPACT_ATOMS: atom_id res chain seq x y z
N MET A 1 -14.65 0.34 -27.73
CA MET A 1 -14.04 0.05 -26.43
C MET A 1 -14.29 -1.42 -26.15
N THR A 2 -13.34 -2.26 -26.50
CA THR A 2 -13.44 -3.71 -26.36
C THR A 2 -12.62 -4.08 -25.12
N LEU A 3 -13.30 -4.38 -24.03
CA LEU A 3 -12.71 -4.94 -22.84
C LEU A 3 -12.18 -6.34 -23.17
N ILE A 4 -10.88 -6.52 -23.13
CA ILE A 4 -10.26 -7.83 -23.25
C ILE A 4 -10.00 -8.33 -21.84
N THR A 5 -10.77 -9.32 -21.44
CA THR A 5 -10.60 -10.00 -20.16
C THR A 5 -9.24 -10.71 -20.10
N ARG A 6 -8.60 -10.67 -18.93
CA ARG A 6 -7.27 -11.19 -18.57
C ARG A 6 -6.91 -12.62 -19.00
N ARG A 7 -7.84 -13.42 -19.50
CA ARG A 7 -7.60 -14.83 -19.84
C ARG A 7 -6.88 -15.10 -21.15
N SER A 8 -6.54 -14.08 -21.92
CA SER A 8 -5.98 -14.28 -23.27
C SER A 8 -4.56 -13.77 -23.47
N VAL A 9 -3.91 -13.22 -22.49
CA VAL A 9 -2.52 -12.78 -22.60
C VAL A 9 -1.63 -13.68 -21.76
N LEU A 10 -1.43 -14.78 -22.25
CA LEU A 10 -0.22 -15.54 -22.48
C LEU A 10 1.06 -15.06 -21.84
N GLY A 11 1.72 -16.04 -21.31
CA GLY A 11 3.10 -16.13 -20.90
C GLY A 11 4.02 -14.96 -21.23
N ALA A 12 4.59 -14.40 -20.18
CA ALA A 12 5.75 -13.48 -20.09
C ALA A 12 6.14 -12.80 -21.41
N ALA A 13 5.45 -11.74 -21.79
CA ALA A 13 6.00 -10.76 -22.70
C ALA A 13 7.08 -9.98 -21.93
N VAL A 14 8.35 -10.24 -22.22
CA VAL A 14 9.44 -9.39 -21.74
C VAL A 14 9.36 -8.11 -22.57
N LEU A 15 9.05 -7.00 -21.94
CA LEU A 15 9.18 -5.69 -22.53
C LEU A 15 10.68 -5.41 -22.74
N THR A 16 11.20 -5.62 -23.92
CA THR A 16 12.49 -5.06 -24.30
C THR A 16 12.23 -3.76 -25.05
N ALA A 17 12.26 -2.65 -24.37
CA ALA A 17 12.41 -1.36 -25.01
C ALA A 17 13.78 -1.33 -25.67
N ALA A 18 13.87 -1.00 -26.95
CA ALA A 18 15.14 -0.65 -27.57
C ALA A 18 15.53 0.76 -27.10
N VAL A 19 15.92 0.86 -25.84
CA VAL A 19 16.57 2.04 -25.29
C VAL A 19 18.04 1.93 -25.71
N PRO A 20 18.73 3.00 -26.13
CA PRO A 20 20.17 2.96 -26.21
C PRO A 20 20.70 2.57 -24.83
N VAL A 21 21.35 1.44 -24.75
CA VAL A 21 21.99 0.93 -23.55
C VAL A 21 23.03 1.97 -23.13
N VAL A 22 22.68 2.79 -22.13
CA VAL A 22 23.70 3.40 -21.30
C VAL A 22 24.02 2.32 -20.27
N ALA A 23 25.16 1.72 -20.51
CA ALA A 23 25.72 0.72 -19.64
C ALA A 23 25.92 1.28 -18.23
N ASP A 24 25.91 0.32 -17.31
CA ASP A 24 26.43 0.40 -15.97
C ASP A 24 25.50 0.94 -14.89
N HIS A 25 24.74 0.04 -14.33
CA HIS A 25 24.36 0.17 -12.92
C HIS A 25 24.24 -1.22 -12.29
N ASP A 26 25.35 -1.94 -12.22
CA ASP A 26 25.61 -2.81 -11.08
C ASP A 26 25.83 -1.92 -9.84
N ARG A 27 24.80 -1.25 -9.42
CA ARG A 27 24.76 -0.71 -8.07
C ARG A 27 24.38 -1.85 -7.16
N ALA A 28 25.39 -2.50 -6.58
CA ALA A 28 25.18 -3.26 -5.35
C ALA A 28 24.36 -2.37 -4.44
N ILE A 29 23.13 -2.79 -4.13
CA ILE A 29 22.28 -2.12 -3.15
C ILE A 29 23.04 -2.26 -1.83
N ALA A 30 23.65 -1.18 -1.38
CA ALA A 30 24.22 -1.12 -0.04
C ALA A 30 23.05 -1.40 0.93
N ALA A 31 23.19 -2.45 1.73
CA ALA A 31 22.37 -2.70 2.90
C ALA A 31 22.60 -1.49 3.83
N ASP A 32 21.61 -0.63 4.01
CA ASP A 32 21.55 0.60 4.83
C ASP A 32 21.24 1.88 4.03
N ALA A 33 20.59 1.77 2.89
CA ALA A 33 20.25 2.98 2.15
C ALA A 33 18.97 3.60 2.71
N ASP A 34 19.10 4.81 3.23
CA ASP A 34 17.98 5.72 3.52
C ASP A 34 17.18 5.94 2.23
N ILE A 35 15.86 6.06 2.35
CA ILE A 35 15.10 6.46 1.17
C ILE A 35 15.39 7.92 0.85
N ASP A 36 15.91 8.15 -0.35
CA ASP A 36 16.10 9.50 -0.90
C ASP A 36 14.89 9.85 -1.77
N LEU A 37 14.10 10.82 -1.32
CA LEU A 37 12.93 11.32 -2.05
C LEU A 37 13.27 12.44 -3.04
N ALA A 38 14.55 12.74 -3.27
CA ALA A 38 14.95 13.69 -4.31
C ALA A 38 14.47 13.21 -5.69
N GLY A 39 13.74 14.06 -6.40
CA GLY A 39 13.16 13.73 -7.69
C GLY A 39 11.86 12.90 -7.63
N TRP A 40 11.40 12.49 -6.46
CA TRP A 40 10.09 11.89 -6.31
C TRP A 40 8.99 12.96 -6.37
N THR A 41 7.84 12.59 -6.88
CA THR A 41 6.67 13.49 -6.97
C THR A 41 5.71 13.19 -5.84
N LEU A 42 5.42 14.18 -5.00
CA LEU A 42 4.38 14.07 -3.97
C LEU A 42 3.02 13.93 -4.68
N LEU A 43 2.28 12.90 -4.33
CA LEU A 43 0.94 12.64 -4.85
C LEU A 43 -0.09 13.52 -4.14
N GLY A 44 -1.22 13.76 -4.82
CA GLY A 44 -2.37 14.44 -4.22
C GLY A 44 -3.21 13.55 -3.29
N VAL A 45 -2.75 12.33 -3.01
CA VAL A 45 -3.39 11.40 -2.07
C VAL A 45 -2.65 11.42 -0.73
N GLY A 46 -3.39 11.27 0.37
CA GLY A 46 -2.88 11.40 1.73
C GLY A 46 -3.59 12.52 2.47
N ASP A 47 -3.11 12.86 3.67
CA ASP A 47 -3.72 13.89 4.50
C ASP A 47 -2.69 14.46 5.49
N GLU A 48 -2.70 15.77 5.62
CA GLU A 48 -1.91 16.53 6.62
C GLU A 48 -2.72 16.79 7.90
N PHE A 49 -3.98 16.39 7.94
CA PHE A 49 -4.95 16.58 9.03
C PHE A 49 -5.13 18.04 9.50
N THR A 50 -4.72 19.01 8.70
CA THR A 50 -4.80 20.44 9.03
C THR A 50 -6.18 21.04 8.80
N ASP A 51 -7.01 20.42 7.97
CA ASP A 51 -8.42 20.76 7.73
C ASP A 51 -9.33 19.60 8.17
N PRO A 52 -9.96 19.68 9.35
CA PRO A 52 -10.84 18.61 9.85
C PRO A 52 -12.04 18.30 8.94
N THR A 53 -12.50 19.26 8.15
CA THR A 53 -13.61 19.03 7.20
C THR A 53 -13.13 18.20 6.03
N HIS A 54 -11.98 18.54 5.46
CA HIS A 54 -11.34 17.77 4.42
C HIS A 54 -11.02 16.36 4.92
N SER A 55 -10.33 16.25 6.05
CA SER A 55 -9.96 14.95 6.64
C SER A 55 -11.17 14.05 6.90
N SER A 56 -12.27 14.63 7.41
CA SER A 56 -13.52 13.87 7.62
C SER A 56 -14.14 13.32 6.33
N ALA A 57 -13.84 13.90 5.18
CA ALA A 57 -14.27 13.42 3.88
C ALA A 57 -13.30 12.40 3.25
N GLN A 58 -12.03 12.40 3.69
CA GLN A 58 -10.99 11.50 3.18
C GLN A 58 -10.88 10.19 3.96
N TRP A 59 -11.49 10.10 5.13
CA TRP A 59 -11.36 8.95 6.02
C TRP A 59 -12.74 8.45 6.46
N HIS A 60 -13.03 7.21 6.08
CA HIS A 60 -14.16 6.47 6.63
C HIS A 60 -13.84 6.06 8.08
N ARG A 61 -14.81 6.25 8.99
CA ARG A 61 -14.66 5.87 10.40
C ARG A 61 -15.13 4.45 10.64
N GLY A 62 -14.35 3.66 11.35
CA GLY A 62 -14.54 2.22 11.49
C GLY A 62 -13.91 1.42 10.36
N LEU A 63 -14.06 0.12 10.42
CA LEU A 63 -13.57 -0.84 9.43
C LEU A 63 -14.73 -1.75 9.00
N TRP A 64 -14.52 -2.58 7.99
CA TRP A 64 -15.51 -3.57 7.51
C TRP A 64 -15.84 -4.67 8.54
N TYR A 65 -15.04 -4.82 9.59
CA TYR A 65 -15.37 -5.59 10.77
C TYR A 65 -15.62 -4.66 11.96
N PRO A 66 -16.60 -4.97 12.84
CA PRO A 66 -17.08 -3.99 13.83
C PRO A 66 -16.21 -3.89 15.08
N HIS A 67 -15.32 -4.83 15.34
CA HIS A 67 -14.53 -4.90 16.58
C HIS A 67 -13.24 -5.67 16.41
N SER A 68 -12.26 -5.40 17.26
CA SER A 68 -11.03 -6.19 17.41
C SER A 68 -10.85 -6.62 18.85
N GLY A 69 -10.75 -7.92 19.07
CA GLY A 69 -10.70 -8.49 20.41
C GLY A 69 -11.89 -8.02 21.28
N SER A 70 -11.58 -7.37 22.40
CA SER A 70 -12.57 -6.84 23.34
C SER A 70 -13.01 -5.39 23.07
N GLY A 71 -12.52 -4.75 21.99
CA GLY A 71 -12.78 -3.36 21.64
C GLY A 71 -13.72 -3.21 20.46
N LEU A 72 -14.82 -2.50 20.63
CA LEU A 72 -15.76 -2.11 19.59
C LEU A 72 -15.27 -0.84 18.89
N PHE A 73 -15.26 -0.82 17.55
CA PHE A 73 -14.95 0.41 16.82
C PHE A 73 -16.08 1.41 16.92
N ARG A 74 -15.73 2.67 17.19
CA ARG A 74 -16.69 3.77 17.36
C ARG A 74 -16.20 5.05 16.70
N ASP A 75 -17.10 5.72 15.98
CA ASP A 75 -16.85 7.04 15.38
C ASP A 75 -16.42 8.07 16.42
N ALA A 76 -16.99 7.99 17.64
CA ALA A 76 -16.67 8.88 18.75
C ALA A 76 -15.21 8.75 19.24
N ASN A 77 -14.52 7.69 18.83
CA ASN A 77 -13.11 7.46 19.15
C ASN A 77 -12.16 8.00 18.06
N VAL A 78 -12.70 8.62 17.02
CA VAL A 78 -11.93 9.22 15.93
C VAL A 78 -12.13 10.73 15.95
N SER A 79 -11.05 11.48 16.01
CA SER A 79 -11.10 12.95 15.94
C SER A 79 -9.97 13.53 15.12
N PHE A 80 -10.27 14.61 14.41
CA PHE A 80 -9.32 15.42 13.66
C PHE A 80 -9.19 16.76 14.38
N SER A 81 -8.04 17.03 14.97
CA SER A 81 -7.82 18.26 15.73
C SER A 81 -6.33 18.58 15.89
N GLY A 82 -5.99 19.87 16.00
CA GLY A 82 -4.60 20.29 16.20
C GLY A 82 -3.65 19.93 15.06
N GLY A 83 -4.18 19.69 13.85
CA GLY A 83 -3.37 19.21 12.71
C GLY A 83 -3.03 17.73 12.77
N GLN A 84 -3.86 16.93 13.44
CA GLN A 84 -3.62 15.49 13.65
C GLN A 84 -4.92 14.69 13.59
N LEU A 85 -4.79 13.40 13.25
CA LEU A 85 -5.79 12.39 13.50
C LEU A 85 -5.49 11.71 14.85
N HIS A 86 -6.50 11.59 15.68
CA HIS A 86 -6.44 10.88 16.96
C HIS A 86 -7.38 9.69 16.97
N LEU A 87 -6.83 8.50 17.19
CA LEU A 87 -7.58 7.28 17.42
C LEU A 87 -7.51 6.93 18.91
N ALA A 88 -8.65 7.03 19.60
CA ALA A 88 -8.71 6.82 21.04
C ALA A 88 -9.08 5.37 21.40
N ALA A 89 -8.42 4.83 22.43
CA ALA A 89 -8.90 3.67 23.17
C ALA A 89 -9.53 4.13 24.47
N ARG A 90 -10.73 3.61 24.80
CA ARG A 90 -11.46 3.99 26.02
C ARG A 90 -11.98 2.76 26.76
N ALA A 91 -12.01 2.85 28.09
CA ALA A 91 -12.77 1.91 28.93
C ALA A 91 -14.23 2.40 28.94
N GLU A 92 -15.03 1.86 28.05
CA GLU A 92 -16.42 2.26 27.85
C GLU A 92 -17.24 1.01 27.54
N GLN A 93 -18.27 0.77 28.36
CA GLN A 93 -19.19 -0.34 28.14
C GLN A 93 -20.18 0.02 27.05
N VAL A 94 -20.18 -0.73 25.96
CA VAL A 94 -21.15 -0.63 24.86
C VAL A 94 -21.57 -2.05 24.48
N ASP A 95 -22.82 -2.35 24.63
CA ASP A 95 -23.36 -3.70 24.43
C ASP A 95 -22.57 -4.74 25.23
N SER A 96 -22.00 -5.74 24.56
CA SER A 96 -21.17 -6.79 25.18
C SER A 96 -19.69 -6.40 25.31
N PHE A 97 -19.28 -5.24 24.80
CA PHE A 97 -17.89 -4.80 24.80
C PHE A 97 -17.58 -3.88 25.98
N SER A 98 -16.46 -4.12 26.63
CA SER A 98 -15.99 -3.30 27.76
C SER A 98 -15.05 -2.18 27.35
N TYR A 99 -14.66 -2.14 26.08
CA TYR A 99 -13.75 -1.15 25.52
C TYR A 99 -14.25 -0.67 24.16
N THR A 100 -13.85 0.55 23.82
CA THR A 100 -14.09 1.09 22.49
C THR A 100 -12.79 1.61 21.87
N PHE A 101 -12.64 1.43 20.57
CA PHE A 101 -11.44 1.77 19.80
C PHE A 101 -11.76 2.69 18.64
N GLY A 102 -10.77 3.50 18.25
CA GLY A 102 -10.79 4.27 17.01
C GLY A 102 -10.14 3.48 15.88
N ALA A 103 -10.70 3.57 14.69
CA ALA A 103 -10.13 3.07 13.45
C ALA A 103 -10.64 3.90 12.28
N VAL A 104 -9.84 4.02 11.25
CA VAL A 104 -10.22 4.66 9.97
C VAL A 104 -9.61 3.89 8.80
N GLU A 105 -10.32 3.94 7.67
CA GLU A 105 -9.78 3.56 6.36
C GLU A 105 -9.87 4.73 5.39
N SER A 106 -8.91 4.86 4.49
CA SER A 106 -8.91 5.96 3.53
C SER A 106 -9.97 5.75 2.44
N VAL A 107 -10.64 6.83 2.04
CA VAL A 107 -11.52 6.87 0.86
C VAL A 107 -10.69 6.88 -0.43
N PHE A 108 -9.45 7.34 -0.35
CA PHE A 108 -8.51 7.35 -1.45
C PHE A 108 -7.67 6.09 -1.49
N ASP A 109 -7.23 5.74 -2.68
CA ASP A 109 -6.26 4.68 -2.91
C ASP A 109 -4.87 5.25 -3.17
N VAL A 110 -3.87 4.57 -2.63
CA VAL A 110 -2.48 4.78 -3.05
C VAL A 110 -2.23 3.94 -4.30
N PRO A 111 -1.79 4.55 -5.41
CA PRO A 111 -1.51 3.83 -6.64
C PRO A 111 -0.55 2.65 -6.47
N GLY A 112 -0.63 1.68 -7.38
CA GLY A 112 0.02 0.38 -7.27
C GLY A 112 1.54 0.39 -7.18
N LEU A 113 2.24 0.49 -8.30
CA LEU A 113 3.71 0.38 -8.34
C LEU A 113 4.42 1.73 -8.36
N CYS A 114 5.72 1.69 -8.09
CA CYS A 114 6.58 2.88 -8.10
C CYS A 114 6.17 3.94 -7.07
N THR A 115 5.56 3.51 -5.96
CA THR A 115 5.10 4.41 -4.90
C THR A 115 5.87 4.19 -3.61
N TYR A 116 6.00 5.25 -2.84
CA TYR A 116 6.39 5.24 -1.44
C TYR A 116 5.29 5.91 -0.63
N VAL A 117 4.85 5.25 0.43
CA VAL A 117 3.89 5.79 1.40
C VAL A 117 4.60 5.97 2.72
N GLU A 118 4.34 7.07 3.38
CA GLU A 118 4.88 7.38 4.71
C GLU A 118 3.77 7.88 5.61
N VAL A 119 3.69 7.30 6.79
CA VAL A 119 2.84 7.75 7.89
C VAL A 119 3.74 8.24 9.02
N ARG A 120 3.53 9.47 9.48
CA ARG A 120 4.17 9.97 10.69
C ARG A 120 3.21 9.86 11.86
N ALA A 121 3.58 9.04 12.84
CA ALA A 121 2.69 8.72 13.93
C ALA A 121 3.45 8.48 15.24
N LYS A 122 2.71 8.62 16.36
CA LYS A 122 3.15 8.25 17.69
C LYS A 122 2.21 7.17 18.21
N ALA A 123 2.75 5.96 18.40
CA ALA A 123 2.00 4.81 18.88
C ALA A 123 1.30 5.10 20.22
N LEU A 124 0.18 4.44 20.45
CA LEU A 124 -0.51 4.47 21.73
C LEU A 124 0.40 3.91 22.84
N PRO A 125 0.43 4.51 24.06
CA PRO A 125 1.34 4.09 25.12
C PRO A 125 1.27 2.58 25.44
N SER A 126 2.42 1.91 25.48
CA SER A 126 2.56 0.46 25.69
C SER A 126 1.84 -0.06 26.94
N ALA A 127 1.81 0.79 27.98
CA ALA A 127 1.14 0.44 29.23
C ALA A 127 -0.38 0.22 29.10
N ALA A 128 -1.01 0.71 28.03
CA ALA A 128 -2.44 0.53 27.78
C ALA A 128 -2.81 -0.87 27.24
N ARG A 129 -1.86 -1.60 26.66
CA ARG A 129 -2.06 -2.90 26.02
C ARG A 129 -3.12 -2.88 24.92
N VAL A 130 -3.04 -1.89 24.07
CA VAL A 130 -3.82 -1.80 22.82
C VAL A 130 -2.81 -1.63 21.70
N LEU A 131 -2.93 -2.42 20.65
CA LEU A 131 -2.04 -2.37 19.50
C LEU A 131 -2.43 -1.19 18.61
N SER A 132 -1.46 -0.40 18.17
CA SER A 132 -1.61 0.57 17.10
C SER A 132 -1.16 -0.10 15.80
N ALA A 133 -1.93 0.08 14.71
CA ALA A 133 -1.61 -0.51 13.43
C ALA A 133 -1.64 0.51 12.29
N ILE A 134 -0.64 0.43 11.41
CA ILE A 134 -0.53 1.14 10.14
C ILE A 134 -0.41 0.07 9.07
N TRP A 135 -1.43 -0.05 8.22
CA TRP A 135 -1.47 -1.12 7.25
C TRP A 135 -2.22 -0.71 5.97
N MET A 136 -2.11 -1.53 4.95
CA MET A 136 -2.73 -1.30 3.65
C MET A 136 -3.42 -2.58 3.18
N GLN A 137 -4.63 -2.43 2.67
CA GLN A 137 -5.42 -3.51 2.14
C GLN A 137 -5.81 -3.23 0.68
N SER A 138 -6.13 -4.26 -0.09
CA SER A 138 -6.68 -4.06 -1.42
C SER A 138 -8.02 -3.36 -1.35
N SER A 139 -8.24 -2.41 -2.25
CA SER A 139 -9.39 -1.52 -2.18
C SER A 139 -10.71 -2.21 -2.39
N ALA A 140 -11.65 -1.92 -1.49
CA ALA A 140 -13.06 -1.92 -1.76
C ALA A 140 -13.66 -0.75 -0.99
N LEU A 141 -13.89 0.33 -1.67
CA LEU A 141 -14.42 1.57 -1.10
C LEU A 141 -15.80 1.44 -0.45
N ASP A 142 -16.44 0.30 -0.55
CA ASP A 142 -17.82 0.05 -0.15
C ASP A 142 -17.97 -1.02 0.94
N GLY A 143 -16.96 -1.20 1.77
CA GLY A 143 -17.11 -1.93 3.03
C GLY A 143 -16.54 -3.34 3.05
N GLY A 144 -15.43 -3.56 2.42
CA GLY A 144 -14.67 -4.78 2.58
C GLY A 144 -13.51 -4.92 1.61
N PRO A 145 -12.52 -5.73 1.91
CA PRO A 145 -11.45 -6.01 0.97
C PRO A 145 -12.02 -6.51 -0.34
N SER A 146 -11.64 -5.89 -1.43
CA SER A 146 -12.05 -6.31 -2.75
C SER A 146 -11.49 -7.70 -3.05
N LEU A 147 -12.35 -8.68 -3.09
CA LEU A 147 -12.03 -9.95 -3.71
C LEU A 147 -11.99 -9.70 -5.21
N LEU A 148 -10.81 -9.60 -5.75
CA LEU A 148 -10.63 -9.61 -7.19
C LEU A 148 -11.12 -10.95 -7.72
N THR A 149 -12.17 -10.89 -8.51
CA THR A 149 -12.81 -12.07 -9.08
C THR A 149 -11.79 -12.88 -9.86
N GLY A 150 -11.56 -14.11 -9.43
CA GLY A 150 -10.96 -15.12 -10.24
C GLY A 150 -9.52 -15.48 -9.98
N ALA A 151 -9.06 -15.65 -8.78
CA ALA A 151 -7.77 -16.25 -8.41
C ALA A 151 -6.63 -15.28 -8.07
N GLU A 152 -6.89 -13.99 -7.94
CA GLU A 152 -5.89 -13.09 -7.38
C GLU A 152 -6.05 -13.01 -5.86
N PRO A 153 -4.98 -13.20 -5.10
CA PRO A 153 -5.01 -13.05 -3.66
C PRO A 153 -5.37 -11.60 -3.29
N ASN A 154 -6.04 -11.44 -2.17
CA ASN A 154 -6.30 -10.15 -1.57
C ASN A 154 -5.10 -9.79 -0.68
N PRO A 155 -4.19 -8.92 -1.13
CA PRO A 155 -2.94 -8.66 -0.42
C PRO A 155 -3.12 -7.62 0.67
N GLU A 156 -2.42 -7.84 1.78
CA GLU A 156 -2.32 -6.95 2.92
C GLU A 156 -0.86 -6.66 3.23
N LEU A 157 -0.56 -5.43 3.58
CA LEU A 157 0.76 -4.98 4.02
C LEU A 157 0.63 -4.32 5.39
N ASP A 158 1.20 -4.95 6.41
CA ASP A 158 1.33 -4.34 7.72
C ASP A 158 2.65 -3.59 7.77
N VAL A 159 2.54 -2.27 7.70
CA VAL A 159 3.71 -1.40 7.75
C VAL A 159 4.24 -1.33 9.18
N GLU A 160 3.34 -1.25 10.16
CA GLU A 160 3.65 -1.33 11.58
C GLU A 160 2.47 -1.90 12.36
N GLU A 161 2.75 -2.89 13.19
CA GLU A 161 1.87 -3.39 14.24
C GLU A 161 2.59 -3.36 15.58
N THR A 162 2.13 -2.58 16.54
CA THR A 162 2.84 -2.34 17.80
C THR A 162 2.73 -3.49 18.80
N PHE A 163 3.24 -4.69 18.44
CA PHE A 163 3.36 -5.83 19.36
C PHE A 163 4.51 -5.64 20.38
N ASP A 164 5.59 -4.97 19.95
CA ASP A 164 6.76 -4.65 20.76
C ASP A 164 7.17 -3.21 20.47
N TYR A 165 7.06 -2.36 21.45
CA TYR A 165 7.29 -0.91 21.33
C TYR A 165 8.75 -0.51 21.07
N THR A 166 9.67 -1.45 21.08
CA THR A 166 11.08 -1.24 20.73
C THR A 166 11.43 -1.78 19.35
N LYS A 167 10.42 -2.18 18.58
CA LYS A 167 10.57 -2.73 17.24
C LYS A 167 9.49 -2.18 16.31
N MET A 168 9.83 -2.07 15.04
CA MET A 168 8.88 -1.98 13.96
C MET A 168 8.49 -3.41 13.53
N ASN A 169 7.24 -3.78 13.71
CA ASN A 169 6.74 -5.12 13.39
C ASN A 169 6.01 -5.08 12.06
N ILE A 170 6.59 -5.74 11.09
CA ILE A 170 6.18 -5.72 9.68
C ILE A 170 5.63 -7.09 9.31
N ALA A 171 4.57 -7.12 8.49
CA ALA A 171 4.08 -8.36 7.92
C ALA A 171 3.55 -8.16 6.49
N THR A 172 3.50 -9.26 5.74
CA THR A 172 2.86 -9.32 4.43
C THR A 172 1.95 -10.54 4.38
N HIS A 173 0.71 -10.33 3.95
CA HIS A 173 -0.33 -11.32 3.95
C HIS A 173 -1.08 -11.36 2.62
N VAL A 174 -1.77 -12.47 2.37
CA VAL A 174 -2.80 -12.59 1.34
C VAL A 174 -4.01 -13.31 1.89
N TRP A 175 -5.19 -12.87 1.47
CA TRP A 175 -6.49 -13.38 1.89
C TRP A 175 -7.30 -13.83 0.66
N PRO A 176 -7.00 -15.00 0.04
CA PRO A 176 -7.56 -15.38 -1.25
C PRO A 176 -9.07 -15.35 -1.33
N ASP A 177 -9.76 -15.69 -0.26
CA ASP A 177 -11.23 -15.69 -0.16
C ASP A 177 -11.74 -14.89 1.06
N ASN A 178 -10.86 -14.06 1.64
CA ASN A 178 -11.18 -13.21 2.78
C ASN A 178 -11.53 -14.00 4.06
N THR A 179 -11.02 -15.20 4.23
CA THR A 179 -11.23 -16.03 5.40
C THR A 179 -9.92 -16.42 6.07
N GLU A 180 -9.96 -16.65 7.38
CA GLU A 180 -8.82 -17.17 8.16
C GLU A 180 -8.34 -18.55 7.66
N VAL A 181 -9.21 -19.32 7.03
CA VAL A 181 -8.86 -20.66 6.51
C VAL A 181 -7.88 -20.59 5.36
N THR A 182 -7.99 -19.57 4.52
CA THR A 182 -7.15 -19.37 3.34
C THR A 182 -6.07 -18.30 3.54
N HIS A 183 -6.16 -17.56 4.63
CA HIS A 183 -5.16 -16.57 5.02
C HIS A 183 -3.74 -17.16 5.05
N ARG A 184 -2.79 -16.43 4.49
CA ARG A 184 -1.38 -16.81 4.46
C ARG A 184 -0.49 -15.60 4.72
N ARG A 185 0.40 -15.76 5.69
CA ARG A 185 1.51 -14.85 5.92
C ARG A 185 2.68 -15.26 5.02
N PHE A 186 3.20 -14.35 4.21
CA PHE A 186 4.33 -14.61 3.32
C PHE A 186 5.64 -14.08 3.83
N GLY A 187 5.63 -12.96 4.53
CA GLY A 187 6.81 -12.34 5.09
C GLY A 187 6.54 -11.70 6.43
N GLY A 188 7.60 -11.19 7.01
CA GLY A 188 7.53 -10.41 8.23
C GLY A 188 8.88 -10.24 8.88
N HIS A 189 9.02 -9.13 9.59
CA HIS A 189 10.22 -8.78 10.32
C HIS A 189 9.89 -7.95 11.55
N ALA A 190 10.64 -8.15 12.62
CA ALA A 190 10.60 -7.31 13.81
C ALA A 190 11.91 -6.53 13.91
N TYR A 191 11.93 -5.36 13.26
CA TYR A 191 13.12 -4.51 13.18
C TYR A 191 13.34 -3.75 14.49
N PRO A 192 14.49 -3.91 15.16
CA PRO A 192 14.76 -3.17 16.40
C PRO A 192 15.03 -1.69 16.10
N VAL A 193 14.19 -0.82 16.67
CA VAL A 193 14.29 0.62 16.44
C VAL A 193 15.11 1.36 17.52
N GLY A 194 15.43 0.69 18.61
CA GLY A 194 16.31 1.24 19.68
C GLY A 194 15.65 2.28 20.59
N VAL A 195 14.39 2.59 20.37
CA VAL A 195 13.61 3.57 21.15
C VAL A 195 12.22 3.02 21.46
N ASP A 196 11.51 3.63 22.41
CA ASP A 196 10.10 3.35 22.67
C ASP A 196 9.25 4.25 21.75
N ILE A 197 8.67 3.66 20.70
CA ILE A 197 7.91 4.38 19.65
C ILE A 197 6.61 5.03 20.14
N SER A 198 6.20 4.80 21.38
CA SER A 198 5.07 5.50 21.99
C SER A 198 5.44 6.85 22.61
N ARG A 199 6.73 7.20 22.67
CA ARG A 199 7.21 8.44 23.33
C ARG A 199 7.29 9.63 22.40
N ASP A 200 7.49 9.39 21.11
CA ASP A 200 7.64 10.45 20.12
C ASP A 200 7.04 10.03 18.78
N TYR A 201 7.01 10.98 17.85
CA TYR A 201 6.57 10.73 16.47
C TYR A 201 7.72 10.15 15.66
N HIS A 202 7.42 9.05 14.98
CA HIS A 202 8.30 8.37 14.03
C HIS A 202 7.66 8.28 12.65
N THR A 203 8.45 8.09 11.62
CA THR A 203 7.94 7.83 10.28
C THR A 203 8.03 6.34 9.96
N TYR A 204 6.94 5.80 9.43
CA TYR A 204 6.79 4.42 9.00
C TYR A 204 6.46 4.41 7.52
N GLY A 205 7.30 3.79 6.72
CA GLY A 205 7.15 3.84 5.27
C GLY A 205 7.17 2.49 4.59
N VAL A 206 6.51 2.41 3.43
CA VAL A 206 6.61 1.28 2.51
C VAL A 206 6.79 1.75 1.08
N GLU A 207 7.82 1.24 0.42
CA GLU A 207 8.09 1.43 -1.01
C GLU A 207 7.67 0.18 -1.78
N ARG A 208 6.97 0.38 -2.89
CA ARG A 208 6.56 -0.65 -3.84
C ARG A 208 7.25 -0.41 -5.18
N ARG A 209 8.45 -0.96 -5.37
CA ARG A 209 9.24 -0.74 -6.58
C ARG A 209 10.17 -1.92 -6.87
N ASP A 210 10.52 -2.11 -8.14
CA ASP A 210 11.51 -3.08 -8.61
C ASP A 210 11.19 -4.54 -8.21
N GLY A 211 9.89 -4.89 -8.17
CA GLY A 211 9.46 -6.23 -7.81
C GLY A 211 9.62 -6.58 -6.33
N LYS A 212 9.78 -5.58 -5.46
CA LYS A 212 9.95 -5.73 -4.02
C LYS A 212 9.11 -4.73 -3.23
N LEU A 213 8.86 -5.09 -1.97
CA LEU A 213 8.44 -4.17 -0.92
C LEU A 213 9.66 -3.85 -0.06
N ARG A 214 9.86 -2.57 0.25
CA ARG A 214 10.86 -2.11 1.20
C ARG A 214 10.18 -1.30 2.27
N PHE A 215 10.47 -1.62 3.52
CA PHE A 215 9.88 -0.97 4.69
C PHE A 215 10.93 -0.13 5.39
N TYR A 216 10.52 1.04 5.86
CA TYR A 216 11.41 2.04 6.41
C TYR A 216 10.92 2.53 7.77
N PHE A 217 11.84 2.69 8.72
CA PHE A 217 11.63 3.38 9.99
C PHE A 217 12.48 4.65 10.01
N ASP A 218 11.87 5.79 10.23
CA ASP A 218 12.53 7.10 10.15
C ASP A 218 13.36 7.28 8.87
N ARG A 219 12.81 6.72 7.76
CA ARG A 219 13.40 6.68 6.41
C ARG A 219 14.63 5.78 6.26
N HIS A 220 15.05 5.06 7.30
CA HIS A 220 16.09 4.04 7.23
C HIS A 220 15.48 2.69 6.84
N LEU A 221 16.12 1.95 5.94
CA LEU A 221 15.62 0.64 5.49
C LEU A 221 15.59 -0.35 6.66
N ALA A 222 14.38 -0.74 7.05
CA ALA A 222 14.15 -1.72 8.10
C ALA A 222 14.10 -3.16 7.58
N TRP A 223 13.45 -3.36 6.42
CA TRP A 223 13.30 -4.69 5.82
C TRP A 223 12.91 -4.59 4.35
N GLU A 224 13.28 -5.62 3.57
CA GLU A 224 12.76 -5.81 2.21
C GLU A 224 12.31 -7.24 1.98
N THR A 225 11.28 -7.41 1.16
CA THR A 225 10.80 -8.73 0.75
C THR A 225 11.75 -9.37 -0.27
N LYS A 226 11.64 -10.69 -0.39
CA LYS A 226 12.25 -11.39 -1.54
C LYS A 226 11.49 -11.00 -2.83
N PRO A 227 12.16 -11.02 -3.99
CA PRO A 227 11.47 -10.85 -5.26
C PRO A 227 10.33 -11.88 -5.43
N GLY A 228 9.19 -11.42 -5.96
CA GLY A 228 8.04 -12.29 -6.18
C GLY A 228 7.17 -12.55 -4.95
N ASP A 229 7.28 -11.72 -3.90
CA ASP A 229 6.32 -11.75 -2.80
C ASP A 229 4.91 -11.52 -3.36
N PRO A 230 3.95 -12.43 -3.09
CA PRO A 230 2.61 -12.32 -3.66
C PRO A 230 1.80 -11.15 -3.10
N SER A 231 2.22 -10.53 -1.99
CA SER A 231 1.62 -9.30 -1.48
C SER A 231 2.05 -8.06 -2.28
N LEU A 232 3.08 -8.17 -3.13
CA LEU A 232 3.49 -7.14 -4.07
C LEU A 232 2.59 -7.13 -5.30
N TRP A 233 1.32 -6.85 -5.14
CA TRP A 233 0.43 -6.67 -6.26
C TRP A 233 0.48 -5.23 -6.78
N ARG A 234 0.25 -5.12 -8.10
CA ARG A 234 0.31 -3.83 -8.81
C ARG A 234 -0.91 -2.95 -8.59
N MET A 235 -1.87 -3.43 -7.83
CA MET A 235 -3.12 -2.72 -7.60
C MET A 235 -2.98 -1.60 -6.59
N SER A 236 -3.87 -0.63 -6.69
CA SER A 236 -4.08 0.39 -5.69
C SER A 236 -4.52 -0.21 -4.36
N ARG A 237 -4.22 0.47 -3.27
CA ARG A 237 -4.58 0.05 -1.92
C ARG A 237 -5.02 1.22 -1.09
N HIS A 238 -6.04 1.02 -0.28
CA HIS A 238 -6.38 1.99 0.74
C HIS A 238 -5.50 1.83 1.98
N MET A 239 -5.34 2.93 2.72
CA MET A 239 -4.65 2.96 4.00
C MET A 239 -5.62 2.65 5.12
N VAL A 240 -5.18 1.88 6.09
CA VAL A 240 -5.91 1.62 7.32
C VAL A 240 -5.05 2.02 8.51
N LEU A 241 -5.66 2.76 9.42
CA LEU A 241 -5.06 3.16 10.68
C LEU A 241 -6.00 2.72 11.79
N SER A 242 -5.55 1.84 12.68
CA SER A 242 -6.47 1.23 13.63
C SER A 242 -5.84 0.99 15.00
N LEU A 243 -6.73 0.83 15.98
CA LEU A 243 -6.40 0.27 17.27
C LEU A 243 -6.96 -1.16 17.35
N GLU A 244 -6.09 -2.12 17.71
CA GLU A 244 -6.43 -3.53 17.67
C GLU A 244 -6.30 -4.20 19.05
N GLY A 245 -7.19 -5.16 19.31
CA GLY A 245 -7.29 -5.87 20.58
C GLY A 245 -6.40 -7.12 20.71
N HIS A 246 -5.34 -7.24 19.91
CA HIS A 246 -4.50 -8.44 19.82
C HIS A 246 -3.58 -8.66 21.03
N LEU A 247 -3.40 -7.64 21.89
CA LEU A 247 -2.57 -7.71 23.09
C LEU A 247 -3.33 -8.25 24.33
N GLY A 248 -4.56 -8.73 24.14
CA GLY A 248 -5.47 -9.15 25.20
C GLY A 248 -6.21 -7.97 25.86
N ALA A 249 -6.72 -8.13 27.08
CA ALA A 249 -7.52 -7.09 27.71
C ALA A 249 -6.71 -5.81 27.97
N PRO A 250 -7.20 -4.63 27.53
CA PRO A 250 -6.60 -3.34 27.84
C PRO A 250 -6.48 -3.06 29.34
N VAL A 251 -5.52 -2.24 29.71
CA VAL A 251 -5.30 -1.84 31.09
C VAL A 251 -6.15 -0.63 31.43
N VAL A 252 -7.29 -0.84 32.10
CA VAL A 252 -8.35 0.16 32.34
C VAL A 252 -7.84 1.51 32.88
N HIS A 253 -6.96 1.49 33.89
CA HIS A 253 -6.45 2.73 34.50
C HIS A 253 -5.42 3.48 33.64
N ARG A 254 -5.09 2.94 32.47
CA ARG A 254 -4.26 3.58 31.43
C ARG A 254 -5.09 4.18 30.29
N LEU A 255 -6.40 4.03 30.33
CA LEU A 255 -7.32 4.61 29.38
C LEU A 255 -8.00 5.86 29.96
N PRO A 256 -8.40 6.85 29.14
CA PRO A 256 -8.23 6.87 27.70
C PRO A 256 -6.76 7.03 27.30
N ALA A 257 -6.41 6.49 26.13
CA ALA A 257 -5.12 6.65 25.48
C ALA A 257 -5.32 6.86 23.99
N SER A 258 -4.36 7.44 23.29
CA SER A 258 -4.47 7.82 21.90
C SER A 258 -3.28 7.33 21.07
N PHE A 259 -3.57 6.88 19.88
CA PHE A 259 -2.66 6.75 18.76
C PHE A 259 -2.80 8.01 17.92
N ASP A 260 -1.73 8.77 17.81
CA ASP A 260 -1.74 10.10 17.19
C ASP A 260 -1.00 10.07 15.86
N ILE A 261 -1.65 10.49 14.79
CA ILE A 261 -1.11 10.50 13.43
C ILE A 261 -0.98 11.95 12.96
N ASP A 262 0.22 12.34 12.56
CA ASP A 262 0.57 13.69 12.11
C ASP A 262 0.28 13.90 10.63
N TYR A 263 0.64 12.93 9.79
CA TYR A 263 0.31 12.93 8.37
C TYR A 263 0.35 11.53 7.73
N VAL A 264 -0.30 11.42 6.60
CA VAL A 264 -0.15 10.35 5.62
C VAL A 264 0.24 10.99 4.30
N ARG A 265 1.37 10.60 3.71
CA ARG A 265 1.87 11.10 2.44
C ARG A 265 2.23 9.97 1.50
N ALA A 266 2.04 10.18 0.22
CA ALA A 266 2.47 9.23 -0.79
C ALA A 266 3.25 9.93 -1.90
N TRP A 267 4.26 9.28 -2.43
CA TRP A 267 5.10 9.78 -3.51
C TRP A 267 5.21 8.78 -4.63
N TYR A 268 5.45 9.33 -5.76
CA TYR A 268 5.78 8.67 -7.00
C TYR A 268 7.28 8.66 -7.19
N ALA A 269 7.86 7.48 -7.42
CA ALA A 269 9.24 7.37 -7.84
C ALA A 269 9.43 8.04 -9.22
N PRO A 270 10.55 8.73 -9.44
CA PRO A 270 10.95 9.03 -10.79
C PRO A 270 11.05 7.70 -11.54
N ASN A 271 10.24 7.50 -12.54
CA ASN A 271 10.20 6.24 -13.26
C ASN A 271 11.17 6.26 -14.44
N PRO A 272 12.30 5.59 -14.36
CA PRO A 272 13.20 5.44 -15.48
C PRO A 272 12.73 4.36 -16.48
N ALA A 273 11.71 3.56 -16.16
CA ALA A 273 11.43 2.35 -16.92
C ALA A 273 10.71 2.61 -18.25
N LEU A 274 9.80 3.59 -18.32
CA LEU A 274 9.12 3.97 -19.57
C LEU A 274 8.88 5.48 -19.60
N GLU A 275 9.69 6.20 -20.33
CA GLU A 275 9.38 7.57 -20.68
C GLU A 275 8.23 7.60 -21.71
N PRO A 276 7.36 8.63 -21.69
CA PRO A 276 6.38 8.79 -22.76
C PRO A 276 7.06 8.81 -24.14
N GLY A 277 6.55 8.05 -25.09
CA GLY A 277 7.16 7.98 -26.42
C GLY A 277 6.74 6.75 -27.22
N ASP A 278 7.44 6.54 -28.32
CA ASP A 278 7.18 5.45 -29.24
C ASP A 278 8.05 4.25 -28.95
N TYR A 279 7.42 3.10 -28.80
CA TYR A 279 8.05 1.85 -28.43
C TYR A 279 7.70 0.71 -29.39
N ARG A 280 8.55 -0.31 -29.40
CA ARG A 280 8.25 -1.62 -29.96
C ARG A 280 8.28 -2.63 -28.83
N LEU A 281 7.21 -3.37 -28.68
CA LEU A 281 7.08 -4.38 -27.63
C LEU A 281 7.45 -5.74 -28.21
N THR A 282 8.46 -6.38 -27.61
CA THR A 282 9.01 -7.64 -28.10
C THR A 282 8.83 -8.73 -27.06
N SER A 283 8.39 -9.90 -27.48
CA SER A 283 8.36 -11.11 -26.65
C SER A 283 9.77 -11.74 -26.55
N ALA A 284 9.96 -12.63 -25.59
CA ALA A 284 11.26 -13.31 -25.38
C ALA A 284 11.74 -14.12 -26.60
N ASP A 285 10.83 -14.57 -27.45
CA ASP A 285 11.12 -15.28 -28.70
C ASP A 285 11.34 -14.36 -29.92
N GLY A 286 11.42 -13.04 -29.68
CA GLY A 286 11.72 -12.04 -30.71
C GLY A 286 10.54 -11.59 -31.56
N ARG A 287 9.31 -12.03 -31.26
CA ARG A 287 8.12 -11.54 -31.94
C ARG A 287 7.65 -10.23 -31.33
N PHE A 288 6.94 -9.43 -32.12
CA PHE A 288 6.43 -8.13 -31.70
C PHE A 288 4.96 -8.22 -31.33
N LEU A 289 4.59 -7.52 -30.25
CA LEU A 289 3.19 -7.29 -29.93
C LEU A 289 2.58 -6.34 -30.94
N ALA A 290 1.47 -6.74 -31.54
CA ALA A 290 0.73 -5.95 -32.50
C ALA A 290 -0.78 -6.16 -32.34
N PHE A 291 -1.58 -5.27 -32.94
CA PHE A 291 -3.01 -5.48 -33.12
C PHE A 291 -3.28 -6.01 -34.52
N HIS A 292 -4.01 -7.11 -34.59
CA HIS A 292 -4.58 -7.64 -35.82
C HIS A 292 -6.07 -7.84 -35.61
N ASP A 293 -6.90 -7.17 -36.40
CA ASP A 293 -8.35 -7.18 -36.31
C ASP A 293 -8.91 -6.90 -34.89
N GLY A 294 -8.26 -5.96 -34.17
CA GLY A 294 -8.66 -5.55 -32.84
C GLY A 294 -8.24 -6.51 -31.73
N VAL A 295 -7.41 -7.51 -32.04
CA VAL A 295 -6.90 -8.49 -31.06
C VAL A 295 -5.39 -8.36 -30.91
N PRO A 296 -4.85 -8.27 -29.69
CA PRO A 296 -3.41 -8.32 -29.47
C PRO A 296 -2.83 -9.65 -29.93
N THR A 297 -1.83 -9.61 -30.76
CA THR A 297 -1.16 -10.78 -31.34
C THR A 297 0.35 -10.62 -31.34
N LEU A 298 1.08 -11.75 -31.32
CA LEU A 298 2.53 -11.72 -31.53
C LEU A 298 2.84 -12.03 -33.01
N GLN A 299 3.55 -11.13 -33.67
CA GLN A 299 3.88 -11.23 -35.08
C GLN A 299 5.37 -10.94 -35.37
N ALA A 300 5.85 -11.33 -36.55
CA ALA A 300 7.22 -11.12 -36.95
C ALA A 300 7.54 -9.66 -37.31
N GLN A 301 6.53 -8.88 -37.74
CA GLN A 301 6.71 -7.50 -38.11
C GLN A 301 6.51 -6.57 -36.90
N PRO A 302 7.39 -5.57 -36.70
CA PRO A 302 7.26 -4.64 -35.59
C PRO A 302 6.05 -3.72 -35.77
N GLN A 303 5.36 -3.45 -34.66
CA GLN A 303 4.37 -2.38 -34.56
C GLN A 303 4.83 -1.35 -33.55
N THR A 304 4.65 -0.07 -33.92
CA THR A 304 4.92 1.04 -33.00
C THR A 304 3.75 1.22 -32.05
N TRP A 305 4.07 1.42 -30.80
CA TRP A 305 3.14 1.75 -29.73
C TRP A 305 3.52 3.10 -29.15
N CYS A 306 2.58 4.02 -29.07
CA CYS A 306 2.73 5.24 -28.32
C CYS A 306 2.40 4.93 -26.86
N VAL A 307 3.36 5.14 -25.98
CA VAL A 307 3.23 4.95 -24.52
C VAL A 307 2.96 6.30 -23.89
N VAL A 308 1.84 6.41 -23.21
CA VAL A 308 1.46 7.57 -22.41
C VAL A 308 1.38 7.13 -20.96
N ARG A 309 2.10 7.84 -20.10
CA ARG A 309 2.02 7.65 -18.64
C ARG A 309 0.88 8.50 -18.07
N HIS A 310 0.13 7.94 -17.17
CA HIS A 310 -0.91 8.61 -16.39
C HIS A 310 -0.41 8.94 -14.97
N ASP A 311 -1.08 9.85 -14.30
CA ASP A 311 -0.71 10.31 -12.95
C ASP A 311 -0.81 9.20 -11.87
N ASP A 312 -1.54 8.14 -12.17
CA ASP A 312 -1.71 6.95 -11.31
C ASP A 312 -0.68 5.83 -11.55
N CYS A 313 0.44 6.10 -12.27
CA CYS A 313 1.46 5.15 -12.74
C CYS A 313 0.98 4.09 -13.72
N THR A 314 -0.23 4.19 -14.18
CA THR A 314 -0.67 3.38 -15.29
C THR A 314 -0.11 3.91 -16.60
N TYR A 315 -0.08 3.06 -17.58
CA TYR A 315 0.32 3.41 -18.94
C TYR A 315 -0.80 3.05 -19.88
N SER A 316 -1.12 3.95 -20.79
CA SER A 316 -1.84 3.57 -21.98
C SER A 316 -0.88 3.33 -23.14
N LEU A 317 -1.14 2.27 -23.88
CA LEU A 317 -0.43 1.98 -25.11
C LEU A 317 -1.42 2.12 -26.26
N SER A 318 -1.12 3.00 -27.20
CA SER A 318 -1.93 3.20 -28.39
C SER A 318 -1.11 2.95 -29.65
N THR A 319 -1.77 2.47 -30.68
CA THR A 319 -1.16 2.41 -32.02
C THR A 319 -1.38 3.72 -32.75
N PRO A 320 -0.59 4.03 -33.79
CA PRO A 320 -0.86 5.18 -34.67
C PRO A 320 -2.25 5.16 -35.31
N GLY A 321 -2.88 4.00 -35.44
CA GLY A 321 -4.25 3.84 -35.91
C GLY A 321 -5.33 4.02 -34.83
N GLY A 322 -4.97 4.40 -33.60
CA GLY A 322 -5.90 4.72 -32.52
C GLY A 322 -6.43 3.49 -31.74
N ALA A 323 -5.96 2.28 -32.02
CA ALA A 323 -6.26 1.14 -31.15
C ALA A 323 -5.53 1.31 -29.81
N VAL A 324 -6.22 1.12 -28.70
CA VAL A 324 -5.69 1.30 -27.35
C VAL A 324 -5.67 -0.05 -26.64
N LEU A 325 -4.51 -0.40 -26.09
CA LEU A 325 -4.38 -1.48 -25.13
C LEU A 325 -4.41 -0.84 -23.74
N GLY A 326 -5.51 -1.00 -23.02
CA GLY A 326 -5.58 -0.72 -21.58
C GLY A 326 -5.00 -1.91 -20.84
N LEU A 327 -3.99 -1.68 -20.03
CA LEU A 327 -3.60 -2.61 -19.00
C LEU A 327 -4.30 -2.09 -17.74
N ASP A 328 -5.43 -2.69 -17.39
CA ASP A 328 -5.99 -2.48 -16.07
C ASP A 328 -4.96 -2.98 -15.06
N ALA A 329 -4.59 -2.08 -14.14
CA ALA A 329 -3.62 -2.33 -13.09
C ALA A 329 -4.16 -3.37 -12.09
#